data_fdd665dfac1e7ca832642caeca38e539
#
_entry.id   fdd665dfac1e7ca832642caeca38e539
#
_cell.length_a   1.000
_cell.length_b   1.000
_cell.length_c   1.000
_cell.angle_alpha   90.00
_cell.angle_beta   90.00
_cell.angle_gamma   90.00
#
_symmetry.space_group_name_H-M   'P 1'
#
loop_
_entity.id
_entity.type
_entity.pdbx_description
1 polymer ?
#
loop_
_entity_poly.entity_id
_entity_poly.type
_entity_poly.pdbx_seq_one_letter_code
_entity_poly.pdbx_strand_id
1 'polypeptide(L)'
;MRILSAKNVVNAIRSVLGKGAHQLHEPLLKGKEINFVSDTIKRNFVSTAGEYVNRFEKAIRKFSKSNHAIAVVNGTQAIFVSLKVLGVRKDDEVLVPALTFVGTVNAISYLGAHPHFIDSSWENFGVNCDKLEKYLSKSAKIIGDRCIN
;
A
#
# COMPACT_ATOMS: atom_id res chain seq x y z
N MET A 1 26.06 16.99 -17.59
CA MET A 1 25.55 16.02 -16.61
C MET A 1 26.63 14.96 -16.38
N ARG A 2 27.24 14.92 -15.19
CA ARG A 2 28.25 13.88 -14.89
C ARG A 2 27.54 12.54 -14.76
N ILE A 3 27.81 11.62 -15.66
CA ILE A 3 27.31 10.24 -15.55
C ILE A 3 28.01 9.61 -14.31
N LEU A 4 27.24 9.35 -13.27
CA LEU A 4 27.72 8.61 -12.10
C LEU A 4 28.10 7.19 -12.56
N SER A 5 29.35 6.79 -12.37
CA SER A 5 29.75 5.41 -12.66
C SER A 5 29.08 4.46 -11.63
N ALA A 6 28.74 3.24 -12.05
CA ALA A 6 28.20 2.20 -11.16
C ALA A 6 29.07 2.00 -9.91
N LYS A 7 30.40 2.09 -10.07
CA LYS A 7 31.37 2.01 -8.96
C LYS A 7 31.15 3.11 -7.92
N ASN A 8 30.88 4.34 -8.36
CA ASN A 8 30.64 5.46 -7.44
C ASN A 8 29.33 5.29 -6.68
N VAL A 9 28.29 4.81 -7.34
CA VAL A 9 26.99 4.50 -6.71
C VAL A 9 27.16 3.39 -5.66
N VAL A 10 27.81 2.27 -6.02
CA VAL A 10 28.10 1.17 -5.09
C VAL A 10 28.94 1.62 -3.90
N ASN A 11 29.93 2.45 -4.11
CA ASN A 11 30.77 2.97 -3.03
C ASN A 11 29.98 3.88 -2.08
N ALA A 12 29.11 4.73 -2.61
CA ALA A 12 28.24 5.58 -1.80
C ALA A 12 27.25 4.73 -0.97
N ILE A 13 26.66 3.70 -1.54
CA ILE A 13 25.79 2.77 -0.82
C ILE A 13 26.58 2.05 0.30
N ARG A 14 27.75 1.53 -0.02
CA ARG A 14 28.62 0.83 0.94
C ARG A 14 29.14 1.71 2.07
N SER A 15 29.31 3.01 1.84
CA SER A 15 29.74 3.94 2.90
C SER A 15 28.65 4.13 3.98
N VAL A 16 27.39 3.92 3.63
CA VAL A 16 26.23 4.05 4.55
C VAL A 16 25.86 2.69 5.17
N LEU A 17 25.76 1.65 4.34
CA LEU A 17 25.26 0.33 4.77
C LEU A 17 26.35 -0.64 5.20
N GLY A 18 27.62 -0.33 4.93
CA GLY A 18 28.73 -1.26 5.15
C GLY A 18 28.92 -2.27 4.02
N LYS A 19 29.86 -3.22 4.24
CA LYS A 19 30.13 -4.31 3.30
C LYS A 19 29.24 -5.50 3.65
N GLY A 20 28.47 -6.03 2.71
CA GLY A 20 27.61 -7.21 2.91
C GLY A 20 26.49 -7.28 1.91
N ALA A 21 25.65 -8.31 2.04
CA ALA A 21 24.39 -8.40 1.37
C ALA A 21 23.32 -7.66 2.20
N HIS A 22 22.64 -6.71 1.60
CA HIS A 22 21.57 -5.94 2.21
C HIS A 22 20.28 -6.17 1.43
N GLN A 23 19.22 -6.48 2.14
CA GLN A 23 17.89 -6.58 1.52
C GLN A 23 17.26 -5.18 1.41
N LEU A 24 16.48 -4.96 0.36
CA LEU A 24 15.85 -3.66 0.13
C LEU A 24 14.76 -3.34 1.17
N HIS A 25 14.04 -4.36 1.63
CA HIS A 25 12.93 -4.26 2.58
C HIS A 25 13.03 -5.32 3.67
N GLU A 26 14.01 -5.17 4.55
CA GLU A 26 14.17 -6.06 5.68
C GLU A 26 13.29 -5.58 6.85
N PRO A 27 12.38 -6.43 7.38
CA PRO A 27 11.57 -6.05 8.53
C PRO A 27 12.43 -5.98 9.79
N LEU A 28 12.24 -4.94 10.59
CA LEU A 28 12.91 -4.76 11.87
C LEU A 28 12.07 -5.33 13.00
N LEU A 29 12.34 -6.57 13.40
CA LEU A 29 11.64 -7.28 14.46
C LEU A 29 12.47 -7.27 15.74
N LYS A 30 12.51 -6.13 16.46
CA LYS A 30 13.28 -5.93 17.70
C LYS A 30 12.41 -5.63 18.93
N GLY A 31 11.10 -5.72 18.81
CA GLY A 31 10.14 -5.43 19.86
C GLY A 31 9.61 -6.68 20.56
N LYS A 32 8.32 -6.68 20.81
CA LYS A 32 7.59 -7.75 21.52
C LYS A 32 6.97 -8.78 20.59
N GLU A 33 7.30 -8.76 19.29
CA GLU A 33 6.66 -9.57 18.24
C GLU A 33 6.73 -11.06 18.56
N ILE A 34 7.93 -11.55 18.94
CA ILE A 34 8.12 -12.97 19.33
C ILE A 34 7.24 -13.35 20.52
N ASN A 35 7.10 -12.47 21.51
CA ASN A 35 6.29 -12.75 22.70
C ASN A 35 4.81 -12.88 22.32
N PHE A 36 4.29 -11.97 21.48
CA PHE A 36 2.90 -12.02 21.03
C PHE A 36 2.59 -13.24 20.19
N VAL A 37 3.49 -13.57 19.24
CA VAL A 37 3.33 -14.76 18.41
C VAL A 37 3.40 -16.03 19.25
N SER A 38 4.37 -16.13 20.17
CA SER A 38 4.51 -17.30 21.04
C SER A 38 3.29 -17.48 21.95
N ASP A 39 2.74 -16.39 22.52
CA ASP A 39 1.55 -16.43 23.35
C ASP A 39 0.31 -16.86 22.55
N THR A 40 0.16 -16.37 21.32
CA THR A 40 -0.90 -16.77 20.40
C THR A 40 -0.88 -18.27 20.13
N ILE A 41 0.30 -18.83 19.86
CA ILE A 41 0.47 -20.27 19.61
C ILE A 41 0.17 -21.08 20.88
N LYS A 42 0.70 -20.66 22.03
CA LYS A 42 0.45 -21.35 23.32
C LYS A 42 -1.02 -21.40 23.71
N ARG A 43 -1.77 -20.39 23.35
CA ARG A 43 -3.22 -20.31 23.61
C ARG A 43 -4.08 -20.95 22.53
N ASN A 44 -3.48 -21.49 21.45
CA ASN A 44 -4.19 -22.04 20.29
C ASN A 44 -5.11 -21.05 19.54
N PHE A 45 -4.86 -19.74 19.66
CA PHE A 45 -5.62 -18.71 18.95
C PHE A 45 -4.91 -18.30 17.65
N VAL A 46 -4.82 -19.23 16.71
CA VAL A 46 -4.13 -19.04 15.42
C VAL A 46 -5.07 -18.77 14.24
N SER A 47 -6.27 -18.29 14.51
CA SER A 47 -7.28 -17.99 13.49
C SER A 47 -7.70 -16.51 13.52
N THR A 48 -8.75 -16.17 12.78
CA THR A 48 -9.33 -14.82 12.72
C THR A 48 -10.00 -14.36 14.01
N ALA A 49 -10.27 -15.28 14.93
CA ALA A 49 -10.81 -14.98 16.27
C ALA A 49 -9.67 -15.04 17.31
N GLY A 50 -9.53 -13.99 18.10
CA GLY A 50 -8.53 -13.96 19.17
C GLY A 50 -8.35 -12.59 19.80
N GLU A 51 -7.82 -12.58 21.02
CA GLU A 51 -7.58 -11.34 21.77
C GLU A 51 -6.69 -10.36 21.02
N TYR A 52 -5.65 -10.85 20.34
CA TYR A 52 -4.70 -9.99 19.63
C TYR A 52 -5.31 -9.31 18.41
N VAL A 53 -6.24 -9.96 17.70
CA VAL A 53 -7.00 -9.32 16.61
C VAL A 53 -7.80 -8.14 17.16
N ASN A 54 -8.57 -8.34 18.23
CA ASN A 54 -9.37 -7.30 18.88
C ASN A 54 -8.49 -6.15 19.38
N ARG A 55 -7.33 -6.47 19.99
CA ARG A 55 -6.37 -5.46 20.47
C ARG A 55 -5.79 -4.65 19.33
N PHE A 56 -5.44 -5.28 18.22
CA PHE A 56 -4.94 -4.62 17.03
C PHE A 56 -5.99 -3.68 16.44
N GLU A 57 -7.21 -4.14 16.22
CA GLU A 57 -8.31 -3.32 15.70
C GLU A 57 -8.61 -2.11 16.61
N LYS A 58 -8.62 -2.32 17.93
CA LYS A 58 -8.79 -1.24 18.91
C LYS A 58 -7.65 -0.22 18.85
N ALA A 59 -6.41 -0.68 18.68
CA ALA A 59 -5.24 0.19 18.56
C ALA A 59 -5.29 1.03 17.27
N ILE A 60 -5.62 0.41 16.12
CA ILE A 60 -5.77 1.11 14.84
C ILE A 60 -6.90 2.13 14.89
N ARG A 61 -8.06 1.79 15.46
CA ARG A 61 -9.16 2.73 15.66
C ARG A 61 -8.72 3.97 16.44
N LYS A 62 -8.01 3.75 17.56
CA LYS A 62 -7.52 4.86 18.40
C LYS A 62 -6.51 5.72 17.64
N PHE A 63 -5.58 5.11 16.91
CA PHE A 63 -4.54 5.80 16.15
C PHE A 63 -5.11 6.62 14.99
N SER A 64 -5.97 6.01 14.18
CA SER A 64 -6.59 6.63 13.00
C SER A 64 -7.78 7.53 13.32
N LYS A 65 -8.25 7.53 14.59
CA LYS A 65 -9.49 8.22 15.02
C LYS A 65 -10.72 7.78 14.22
N SER A 66 -10.70 6.57 13.66
CA SER A 66 -11.83 5.99 12.93
C SER A 66 -12.86 5.36 13.90
N ASN A 67 -14.11 5.26 13.47
CA ASN A 67 -15.15 4.58 14.25
C ASN A 67 -14.97 3.06 14.27
N HIS A 68 -14.42 2.52 13.19
CA HIS A 68 -14.25 1.08 12.99
C HIS A 68 -12.88 0.77 12.41
N ALA A 69 -12.36 -0.42 12.72
CA ALA A 69 -11.20 -1.02 12.06
C ALA A 69 -11.44 -2.53 11.97
N ILE A 70 -11.10 -3.11 10.84
CA ILE A 70 -11.24 -4.54 10.57
C ILE A 70 -9.88 -5.05 10.11
N ALA A 71 -9.37 -6.04 10.83
CA ALA A 71 -8.11 -6.68 10.47
C ALA A 71 -8.31 -7.65 9.31
N VAL A 72 -7.41 -7.58 8.33
CA VAL A 72 -7.34 -8.51 7.20
C VAL A 72 -5.92 -9.06 7.09
N VAL A 73 -5.74 -10.11 6.29
CA VAL A 73 -4.49 -10.87 6.24
C VAL A 73 -3.28 -10.05 5.76
N ASN A 74 -3.50 -9.08 4.88
CA ASN A 74 -2.45 -8.17 4.38
C ASN A 74 -3.04 -6.92 3.71
N GLY A 75 -2.17 -5.97 3.33
CA GLY A 75 -2.57 -4.71 2.69
C GLY A 75 -3.25 -4.89 1.33
N THR A 76 -2.85 -5.88 0.54
CA THR A 76 -3.50 -6.18 -0.75
C THR A 76 -4.96 -6.55 -0.55
N GLN A 77 -5.25 -7.40 0.44
CA GLN A 77 -6.63 -7.76 0.79
C GLN A 77 -7.40 -6.58 1.39
N ALA A 78 -6.74 -5.71 2.16
CA ALA A 78 -7.38 -4.49 2.65
C ALA A 78 -7.85 -3.59 1.50
N ILE A 79 -7.00 -3.36 0.50
CA ILE A 79 -7.35 -2.57 -0.69
C ILE A 79 -8.47 -3.25 -1.49
N PHE A 80 -8.33 -4.56 -1.75
CA PHE A 80 -9.34 -5.33 -2.49
C PHE A 80 -10.73 -5.24 -1.84
N VAL A 81 -10.83 -5.51 -0.54
CA VAL A 81 -12.12 -5.45 0.19
C VAL A 81 -12.67 -4.03 0.19
N SER A 82 -11.81 -3.03 0.41
CA SER A 82 -12.23 -1.62 0.40
C SER A 82 -12.81 -1.21 -0.95
N LEU A 83 -12.13 -1.52 -2.05
CA LEU A 83 -12.61 -1.21 -3.40
C LEU A 83 -13.93 -1.93 -3.71
N LYS A 84 -14.04 -3.19 -3.28
CA LYS A 84 -15.28 -3.97 -3.46
C LYS A 84 -16.46 -3.36 -2.68
N VAL A 85 -16.25 -2.94 -1.45
CA VAL A 85 -17.27 -2.30 -0.61
C VAL A 85 -17.69 -0.93 -1.17
N LEU A 86 -16.73 -0.20 -1.75
CA LEU A 86 -16.99 1.07 -2.46
C LEU A 86 -17.73 0.89 -3.79
N GLY A 87 -17.95 -0.35 -4.22
CA GLY A 87 -18.74 -0.65 -5.40
C GLY A 87 -17.98 -0.71 -6.71
N VAL A 88 -16.64 -0.80 -6.65
CA VAL A 88 -15.80 -1.00 -7.84
C VAL A 88 -16.14 -2.35 -8.50
N ARG A 89 -16.37 -2.33 -9.80
CA ARG A 89 -16.81 -3.46 -10.62
C ARG A 89 -15.84 -3.74 -11.75
N LYS A 90 -16.07 -4.85 -12.42
CA LYS A 90 -15.41 -5.17 -13.68
C LYS A 90 -15.54 -3.99 -14.67
N ASP A 91 -14.47 -3.73 -15.37
CA ASP A 91 -14.33 -2.67 -16.39
C ASP A 91 -14.36 -1.22 -15.85
N ASP A 92 -14.47 -1.02 -14.53
CA ASP A 92 -14.21 0.29 -13.93
C ASP A 92 -12.70 0.62 -13.97
N GLU A 93 -12.36 1.90 -14.03
CA GLU A 93 -10.97 2.37 -13.87
C GLU A 93 -10.72 2.84 -12.45
N VAL A 94 -9.56 2.46 -11.90
CA VAL A 94 -9.10 2.93 -10.59
C VAL A 94 -7.77 3.63 -10.74
N LEU A 95 -7.73 4.91 -10.38
CA LEU A 95 -6.51 5.71 -10.41
C LEU A 95 -5.50 5.18 -9.39
N VAL A 96 -4.28 4.92 -9.84
CA VAL A 96 -3.23 4.34 -9.01
C VAL A 96 -1.87 4.96 -9.36
N PRO A 97 -1.02 5.33 -8.37
CA PRO A 97 0.31 5.83 -8.66
C PRO A 97 1.13 4.81 -9.44
N ALA A 98 1.88 5.26 -10.46
CA ALA A 98 2.80 4.39 -11.18
C ALA A 98 3.96 3.88 -10.29
N LEU A 99 4.37 4.70 -9.34
CA LEU A 99 5.36 4.31 -8.31
C LEU A 99 4.61 3.76 -7.08
N THR A 100 4.35 2.47 -7.09
CA THR A 100 3.65 1.78 -6.00
C THR A 100 4.09 0.32 -5.90
N PHE A 101 3.72 -0.33 -4.79
CA PHE A 101 3.89 -1.77 -4.65
C PHE A 101 2.86 -2.51 -5.50
N VAL A 102 3.29 -3.58 -6.16
CA VAL A 102 2.44 -4.37 -7.07
C VAL A 102 1.12 -4.86 -6.43
N GLY A 103 1.11 -5.07 -5.11
CA GLY A 103 -0.09 -5.48 -4.38
C GLY A 103 -1.27 -4.52 -4.52
N THR A 104 -1.01 -3.22 -4.70
CA THR A 104 -2.06 -2.22 -4.95
C THR A 104 -2.72 -2.44 -6.30
N VAL A 105 -1.91 -2.66 -7.34
CA VAL A 105 -2.37 -2.92 -8.71
C VAL A 105 -3.12 -4.26 -8.80
N ASN A 106 -2.59 -5.29 -8.13
CA ASN A 106 -3.22 -6.61 -8.08
C ASN A 106 -4.62 -6.55 -7.45
N ALA A 107 -4.80 -5.76 -6.39
CA ALA A 107 -6.11 -5.61 -5.75
C ALA A 107 -7.18 -5.05 -6.69
N ILE A 108 -6.80 -4.12 -7.58
CA ILE A 108 -7.67 -3.58 -8.63
C ILE A 108 -7.98 -4.66 -9.66
N SER A 109 -6.96 -5.35 -10.16
CA SER A 109 -7.09 -6.39 -11.18
C SER A 109 -7.94 -7.59 -10.71
N TYR A 110 -7.90 -7.93 -9.43
CA TYR A 110 -8.73 -9.01 -8.86
C TYR A 110 -10.24 -8.71 -8.92
N LEU A 111 -10.62 -7.44 -9.03
CA LEU A 111 -12.02 -7.03 -9.25
C LEU A 111 -12.41 -7.03 -10.73
N GLY A 112 -11.48 -7.31 -11.64
CA GLY A 112 -11.67 -7.15 -13.07
C GLY A 112 -11.69 -5.68 -13.52
N ALA A 113 -11.29 -4.77 -12.63
CA ALA A 113 -11.15 -3.36 -12.91
C ALA A 113 -9.78 -3.06 -13.55
N HIS A 114 -9.64 -1.91 -14.17
CA HIS A 114 -8.44 -1.48 -14.87
C HIS A 114 -7.63 -0.50 -13.99
N PRO A 115 -6.36 -0.79 -13.69
CA PRO A 115 -5.51 0.19 -13.04
C PRO A 115 -5.16 1.30 -14.04
N HIS A 116 -5.58 2.51 -13.74
CA HIS A 116 -5.24 3.70 -14.49
C HIS A 116 -4.04 4.38 -13.82
N PHE A 117 -2.86 4.21 -14.40
CA PHE A 117 -1.61 4.73 -13.82
C PHE A 117 -1.51 6.24 -13.95
N ILE A 118 -1.24 6.89 -12.82
CA ILE A 118 -1.03 8.33 -12.72
C ILE A 118 0.40 8.64 -12.32
N ASP A 119 0.86 9.81 -12.76
CA ASP A 119 2.25 10.24 -12.60
C ASP A 119 2.56 10.60 -11.13
N SER A 120 3.80 10.37 -10.72
CA SER A 120 4.30 10.71 -9.40
C SER A 120 5.02 12.05 -9.41
N SER A 121 4.95 12.77 -8.28
CA SER A 121 5.73 13.97 -8.04
C SER A 121 7.20 13.63 -7.78
N TRP A 122 8.12 14.43 -8.30
CA TRP A 122 9.55 14.33 -7.99
C TRP A 122 9.90 14.77 -6.56
N GLU A 123 9.04 15.54 -5.93
CA GLU A 123 9.31 16.12 -4.60
C GLU A 123 9.14 15.11 -3.47
N ASN A 124 8.12 14.27 -3.55
CA ASN A 124 7.75 13.35 -2.47
C ASN A 124 7.40 11.94 -2.94
N PHE A 125 7.52 11.66 -4.24
CA PHE A 125 7.17 10.40 -4.89
C PHE A 125 5.70 9.96 -4.73
N GLY A 126 4.85 10.82 -4.19
CA GLY A 126 3.41 10.62 -4.13
C GLY A 126 2.72 11.02 -5.45
N VAL A 127 1.40 11.01 -5.46
CA VAL A 127 0.59 11.44 -6.60
C VAL A 127 0.85 12.92 -6.92
N ASN A 128 1.07 13.24 -8.19
CA ASN A 128 1.14 14.61 -8.66
C ASN A 128 -0.29 15.16 -8.85
N CYS A 129 -0.84 15.79 -7.79
CA CYS A 129 -2.22 16.28 -7.78
C CYS A 129 -2.50 17.32 -8.87
N ASP A 130 -1.54 18.21 -9.15
CA ASP A 130 -1.72 19.28 -10.16
C ASP A 130 -1.82 18.69 -11.58
N LYS A 131 -0.99 17.69 -11.88
CA LYS A 131 -1.06 16.98 -13.17
C LYS A 131 -2.34 16.16 -13.28
N LEU A 132 -2.73 15.49 -12.21
CA LEU A 132 -3.96 14.69 -12.15
C LEU A 132 -5.19 15.57 -12.37
N GLU A 133 -5.29 16.71 -11.69
CA GLU A 133 -6.40 17.66 -11.86
C GLU A 133 -6.49 18.15 -13.31
N LYS A 134 -5.35 18.57 -13.90
CA LYS A 134 -5.30 18.99 -15.30
C LYS A 134 -5.69 17.89 -16.29
N TYR A 135 -5.34 16.65 -15.98
CA TYR A 135 -5.72 15.50 -16.79
C TYR A 135 -7.22 15.24 -16.70
N LEU A 136 -7.77 15.11 -15.49
CA LEU A 136 -9.19 14.82 -15.27
C LEU A 136 -10.10 15.93 -15.81
N SER A 137 -9.72 17.20 -15.67
CA SER A 137 -10.50 18.32 -16.21
C SER A 137 -10.63 18.31 -17.73
N LYS A 138 -9.73 17.65 -18.45
CA LYS A 138 -9.75 17.52 -19.91
C LYS A 138 -10.40 16.25 -20.41
N SER A 139 -10.16 15.14 -19.72
CA SER A 139 -10.54 13.81 -20.17
C SER A 139 -11.82 13.27 -19.49
N ALA A 140 -12.05 13.64 -18.24
CA ALA A 140 -13.16 13.09 -17.47
C ALA A 140 -14.45 13.92 -17.65
N LYS A 141 -15.58 13.22 -17.78
CA LYS A 141 -16.93 13.81 -17.84
C LYS A 141 -17.84 13.12 -16.84
N ILE A 142 -18.69 13.89 -16.18
CA ILE A 142 -19.74 13.33 -15.31
C ILE A 142 -20.98 13.11 -16.16
N ILE A 143 -21.44 11.86 -16.21
CA ILE A 143 -22.66 11.45 -16.91
C ILE A 143 -23.55 10.73 -15.89
N GLY A 144 -24.61 11.42 -15.45
CA GLY A 144 -25.43 10.94 -14.33
C GLY A 144 -24.63 10.95 -13.02
N ASP A 145 -24.48 9.78 -12.40
CA ASP A 145 -23.74 9.52 -11.16
C ASP A 145 -22.32 8.94 -11.41
N ARG A 146 -21.88 8.88 -12.68
CA ARG A 146 -20.61 8.26 -13.07
C ARG A 146 -19.63 9.28 -13.64
N CYS A 147 -18.37 9.11 -13.29
CA CYS A 147 -17.26 9.76 -13.95
C CYS A 147 -16.74 8.84 -15.07
N ILE A 148 -16.72 9.33 -16.30
CA ILE A 148 -16.28 8.61 -17.49
C ILE A 148 -15.11 9.39 -18.10
N ASN A 149 -14.09 8.70 -18.48
CA ASN A 149 -12.90 9.28 -19.12
C ASN A 149 -12.74 8.73 -20.55
#